data_55d0f54b076d38c876fa85f733716cce
#
_entry.id   55d0f54b076d38c876fa85f733716cce
#
_cell.length_a   1.000
_cell.length_b   1.000
_cell.length_c   1.000
_cell.angle_alpha   90.00
_cell.angle_beta   90.00
_cell.angle_gamma   90.00
#
_symmetry.space_group_name_H-M   'P 1'
#
loop_
_entity.id
_entity.type
_entity.pdbx_description
1 polymer ?
#
loop_
_entity_poly.entity_id
_entity_poly.type
_entity_poly.pdbx_seq_one_letter_code
_entity_poly.pdbx_strand_id
1 'polypeptide(L)'
;PVELFKGFGQECAVLEEMPENFDKSDKIAHANLCGFGKSVIQAVLEGKVEELVLVNCCDSMRRVYDIIENTKKCKFLYMLDLPHEDNECENIQFAQSIIRLKNAYERYSHRTFDRELFIKSFAKPQSERKPYIGLMGVHVSSILEKTIRENMQMDVENMTCTSGRNLIILQKDLRNMDDETLFVAYAESLLGQMPCARMNNNTR
;
A
#
# COMPACT_ATOMS: atom_id res chain seq x y z
N PRO A 1 -0.86 3.20 2.75
CA PRO A 1 -1.56 4.24 3.55
C PRO A 1 -2.78 4.82 2.81
N VAL A 2 -3.78 3.96 2.53
CA VAL A 2 -5.01 4.35 1.83
C VAL A 2 -5.81 5.39 2.63
N GLU A 3 -5.80 5.27 3.94
CA GLU A 3 -6.49 6.15 4.89
C GLU A 3 -6.00 7.60 4.76
N LEU A 4 -4.72 7.79 4.48
CA LEU A 4 -4.14 9.11 4.28
C LEU A 4 -4.88 9.88 3.19
N PHE A 5 -5.20 9.21 2.07
CA PHE A 5 -5.88 9.82 0.94
C PHE A 5 -7.36 10.06 1.22
N LYS A 6 -7.99 9.24 2.09
CA LYS A 6 -9.34 9.53 2.58
C LYS A 6 -9.39 10.85 3.36
N GLY A 7 -8.30 11.22 4.06
CA GLY A 7 -8.16 12.54 4.67
C GLY A 7 -8.19 13.70 3.66
N PHE A 8 -7.94 13.45 2.38
CA PHE A 8 -8.12 14.43 1.30
C PHE A 8 -9.46 14.27 0.57
N GLY A 9 -10.35 13.40 1.05
CA GLY A 9 -11.59 13.06 0.36
C GLY A 9 -11.36 12.29 -0.94
N GLN A 10 -10.25 11.55 -1.03
CA GLN A 10 -9.88 10.75 -2.21
C GLN A 10 -10.04 9.26 -1.94
N GLU A 11 -10.58 8.56 -2.91
CA GLU A 11 -10.55 7.10 -2.92
C GLU A 11 -9.28 6.60 -3.61
N CYS A 12 -8.64 5.62 -2.99
CA CYS A 12 -7.48 4.93 -3.55
C CYS A 12 -7.85 3.51 -3.92
N ALA A 13 -7.44 3.09 -5.10
CA ALA A 13 -7.47 1.70 -5.50
C ALA A 13 -6.07 1.07 -5.37
N VAL A 14 -6.02 -0.17 -4.94
CA VAL A 14 -4.82 -1.00 -5.09
C VAL A 14 -4.83 -1.55 -6.50
N LEU A 15 -3.70 -1.47 -7.21
CA LEU A 15 -3.59 -2.01 -8.56
C LEU A 15 -3.46 -3.53 -8.47
N GLU A 16 -4.55 -4.23 -8.63
CA GLU A 16 -4.63 -5.70 -8.54
C GLU A 16 -4.83 -6.37 -9.90
N GLU A 17 -5.30 -5.62 -10.89
CA GLU A 17 -5.61 -6.17 -12.20
C GLU A 17 -4.34 -6.46 -13.00
N MET A 18 -4.28 -7.69 -13.53
CA MET A 18 -3.28 -8.03 -14.53
C MET A 18 -3.71 -7.47 -15.88
N PRO A 19 -2.81 -6.83 -16.64
CA PRO A 19 -3.14 -6.36 -17.98
C PRO A 19 -3.35 -7.53 -18.92
N GLU A 20 -4.10 -7.32 -19.99
CA GLU A 20 -4.30 -8.32 -21.04
C GLU A 20 -2.99 -8.71 -21.74
N ASN A 21 -2.07 -7.78 -21.85
CA ASN A 21 -0.73 -7.97 -22.42
C ASN A 21 0.28 -7.03 -21.76
N PHE A 22 1.55 -7.23 -22.10
CA PHE A 22 2.67 -6.43 -21.63
C PHE A 22 3.37 -5.65 -22.74
N ASP A 23 2.73 -5.46 -23.88
CA ASP A 23 3.33 -4.93 -25.11
C ASP A 23 4.03 -3.60 -24.95
N LYS A 24 3.51 -2.71 -24.10
CA LYS A 24 4.11 -1.41 -23.84
C LYS A 24 5.21 -1.50 -22.77
N SER A 25 4.95 -2.23 -21.69
CA SER A 25 5.91 -2.36 -20.61
C SER A 25 7.16 -3.14 -21.02
N ASP A 26 7.02 -4.20 -21.83
CA ASP A 26 8.16 -5.00 -22.32
C ASP A 26 9.12 -4.23 -23.24
N LYS A 27 8.66 -3.13 -23.83
CA LYS A 27 9.53 -2.28 -24.67
C LYS A 27 10.50 -1.43 -23.85
N ILE A 28 10.18 -1.15 -22.59
CA ILE A 28 10.95 -0.23 -21.75
C ILE A 28 11.43 -0.84 -20.44
N ALA A 29 10.82 -1.94 -20.02
CA ALA A 29 11.20 -2.64 -18.80
C ALA A 29 12.21 -3.75 -19.09
N HIS A 30 13.15 -3.97 -18.17
CA HIS A 30 14.06 -5.08 -18.26
C HIS A 30 13.31 -6.42 -18.19
N ALA A 31 13.79 -7.43 -18.95
CA ALA A 31 13.15 -8.75 -19.01
C ALA A 31 12.96 -9.40 -17.63
N ASN A 32 13.90 -9.20 -16.71
CA ASN A 32 13.88 -9.77 -15.35
C ASN A 32 13.01 -9.00 -14.37
N LEU A 33 12.33 -7.92 -14.79
CA LEU A 33 11.39 -7.23 -13.92
C LEU A 33 10.20 -8.16 -13.64
N CYS A 34 9.76 -8.21 -12.37
CA CYS A 34 8.63 -9.07 -12.01
C CYS A 34 7.34 -8.67 -12.74
N GLY A 35 6.45 -9.65 -12.96
CA GLY A 35 5.18 -9.42 -13.68
C GLY A 35 4.33 -8.31 -13.06
N PHE A 36 4.28 -8.22 -11.73
CA PHE A 36 3.58 -7.12 -11.05
C PHE A 36 4.19 -5.75 -11.40
N GLY A 37 5.51 -5.61 -11.37
CA GLY A 37 6.17 -4.36 -11.78
C GLY A 37 5.86 -3.99 -13.24
N LYS A 38 5.84 -4.96 -14.14
CA LYS A 38 5.45 -4.75 -15.54
C LYS A 38 3.98 -4.35 -15.66
N SER A 39 3.08 -4.94 -14.85
CA SER A 39 1.65 -4.56 -14.82
C SER A 39 1.46 -3.09 -14.42
N VAL A 40 2.19 -2.64 -13.41
CA VAL A 40 2.15 -1.23 -12.97
C VAL A 40 2.59 -0.29 -14.11
N ILE A 41 3.73 -0.60 -14.75
CA ILE A 41 4.24 0.18 -15.89
C ILE A 41 3.23 0.18 -17.04
N GLN A 42 2.65 -0.98 -17.37
CA GLN A 42 1.66 -1.11 -18.42
C GLN A 42 0.44 -0.23 -18.17
N ALA A 43 -0.12 -0.26 -16.95
CA ALA A 43 -1.28 0.53 -16.56
C ALA A 43 -1.01 2.05 -16.69
N VAL A 44 0.18 2.50 -16.31
CA VAL A 44 0.58 3.90 -16.49
C VAL A 44 0.71 4.25 -17.97
N LEU A 45 1.34 3.38 -18.77
CA LEU A 45 1.51 3.60 -20.20
C LEU A 45 0.19 3.60 -20.98
N GLU A 46 -0.81 2.91 -20.46
CA GLU A 46 -2.18 2.90 -20.99
C GLU A 46 -3.03 4.09 -20.54
N GLY A 47 -2.53 4.89 -19.62
CA GLY A 47 -3.26 6.03 -19.05
C GLY A 47 -4.35 5.63 -18.05
N LYS A 48 -4.32 4.40 -17.55
CA LYS A 48 -5.25 3.91 -16.52
C LYS A 48 -4.93 4.45 -15.13
N VAL A 49 -3.68 4.85 -14.91
CA VAL A 49 -3.16 5.36 -13.64
C VAL A 49 -2.43 6.66 -13.90
N GLU A 50 -2.92 7.74 -13.34
CA GLU A 50 -2.33 9.08 -13.46
C GLU A 50 -1.66 9.56 -12.16
N GLU A 51 -2.11 9.05 -11.02
CA GLU A 51 -1.56 9.33 -9.70
C GLU A 51 -1.14 8.02 -9.05
N LEU A 52 0.10 7.91 -8.65
CA LEU A 52 0.67 6.65 -8.17
C LEU A 52 1.58 6.87 -6.98
N VAL A 53 1.34 6.09 -5.93
CA VAL A 53 2.26 5.95 -4.81
C VAL A 53 2.80 4.53 -4.82
N LEU A 54 4.09 4.41 -4.97
CA LEU A 54 4.82 3.15 -4.84
C LEU A 54 5.46 3.08 -3.46
N VAL A 55 5.63 1.86 -2.98
CA VAL A 55 6.31 1.60 -1.72
C VAL A 55 7.69 1.02 -2.03
N ASN A 56 8.72 1.55 -1.37
CA ASN A 56 10.10 1.09 -1.49
C ASN A 56 10.29 -0.25 -0.76
N CYS A 57 9.61 -1.29 -1.23
CA CYS A 57 9.63 -2.61 -0.61
C CYS A 57 10.61 -3.60 -1.26
N CYS A 58 11.11 -3.33 -2.44
CA CYS A 58 12.10 -4.17 -3.14
C CYS A 58 12.73 -3.44 -4.32
N ASP A 59 13.85 -3.96 -4.82
CA ASP A 59 14.56 -3.36 -5.96
C ASP A 59 13.70 -3.26 -7.22
N SER A 60 12.79 -4.20 -7.43
CA SER A 60 11.85 -4.13 -8.56
C SER A 60 10.98 -2.87 -8.49
N MET A 61 10.45 -2.52 -7.32
CA MET A 61 9.62 -1.31 -7.17
C MET A 61 10.40 -0.03 -7.36
N ARG A 62 11.68 0.01 -6.95
CA ARG A 62 12.57 1.13 -7.26
C ARG A 62 12.74 1.31 -8.77
N ARG A 63 12.98 0.21 -9.49
CA ARG A 63 13.11 0.25 -10.96
C ARG A 63 11.81 0.63 -11.65
N VAL A 64 10.67 0.17 -11.15
CA VAL A 64 9.35 0.62 -11.64
C VAL A 64 9.21 2.13 -11.50
N TYR A 65 9.57 2.68 -10.34
CA TYR A 65 9.55 4.12 -10.11
C TYR A 65 10.42 4.87 -11.12
N ASP A 66 11.69 4.49 -11.25
CA ASP A 66 12.65 5.12 -12.18
C ASP A 66 12.12 5.10 -13.63
N ILE A 67 11.55 3.96 -14.05
CA ILE A 67 10.99 3.82 -15.40
C ILE A 67 9.79 4.74 -15.58
N ILE A 68 8.85 4.75 -14.66
CA ILE A 68 7.63 5.57 -14.74
C ILE A 68 7.99 7.06 -14.69
N GLU A 69 8.90 7.46 -13.81
CA GLU A 69 9.38 8.83 -13.73
C GLU A 69 9.92 9.34 -15.06
N ASN A 70 10.70 8.50 -15.75
CA ASN A 70 11.23 8.83 -17.06
C ASN A 70 10.17 8.97 -18.15
N THR A 71 9.02 8.31 -18.01
CA THR A 71 7.91 8.44 -18.99
C THR A 71 7.17 9.75 -18.91
N LYS A 72 7.23 10.44 -17.77
CA LYS A 72 6.47 11.66 -17.45
C LYS A 72 4.94 11.53 -17.64
N LYS A 73 4.41 10.31 -17.55
CA LYS A 73 2.99 10.03 -17.75
C LYS A 73 2.14 10.13 -16.48
N CYS A 74 2.75 9.98 -15.31
CA CYS A 74 2.08 10.22 -14.04
C CYS A 74 2.04 11.72 -13.71
N LYS A 75 0.88 12.21 -13.31
CA LYS A 75 0.69 13.57 -12.79
C LYS A 75 1.23 13.71 -11.37
N PHE A 76 1.06 12.65 -10.58
CA PHE A 76 1.66 12.51 -9.25
C PHE A 76 2.32 11.14 -9.14
N LEU A 77 3.62 11.13 -8.89
CA LEU A 77 4.39 9.93 -8.64
C LEU A 77 5.18 10.11 -7.35
N TYR A 78 5.00 9.20 -6.42
CA TYR A 78 5.69 9.26 -5.14
C TYR A 78 6.21 7.89 -4.72
N MET A 79 7.44 7.85 -4.19
CA MET A 79 8.01 6.67 -3.56
C MET A 79 7.94 6.83 -2.04
N LEU A 80 7.17 5.99 -1.39
CA LEU A 80 7.09 5.93 0.06
C LEU A 80 8.14 4.96 0.60
N ASP A 81 9.02 5.45 1.43
CA ASP A 81 9.99 4.62 2.13
C ASP A 81 9.29 3.82 3.23
N LEU A 82 9.50 2.50 3.20
CA LEU A 82 8.99 1.57 4.19
C LEU A 82 10.15 1.00 4.99
N PRO A 83 10.14 1.11 6.31
CA PRO A 83 11.14 0.49 7.17
C PRO A 83 11.10 -1.03 7.09
N HIS A 84 12.22 -1.67 7.43
CA HIS A 84 12.36 -3.12 7.44
C HIS A 84 12.04 -3.76 8.81
N GLU A 85 11.98 -2.95 9.85
CA GLU A 85 11.76 -3.40 11.22
C GLU A 85 10.59 -2.66 11.86
N ASP A 86 9.95 -3.31 12.82
CA ASP A 86 8.92 -2.72 13.65
C ASP A 86 9.52 -2.43 15.03
N ASN A 87 10.06 -1.24 15.19
CA ASN A 87 10.56 -0.71 16.44
C ASN A 87 10.28 0.79 16.54
N GLU A 88 10.44 1.36 17.72
CA GLU A 88 10.07 2.74 18.01
C GLU A 88 10.75 3.74 17.05
N CYS A 89 12.03 3.56 16.75
CA CYS A 89 12.79 4.44 15.85
C CYS A 89 12.22 4.37 14.42
N GLU A 90 11.99 3.17 13.91
CA GLU A 90 11.44 2.92 12.59
C GLU A 90 10.00 3.43 12.47
N ASN A 91 9.20 3.29 13.54
CA ASN A 91 7.84 3.83 13.58
C ASN A 91 7.82 5.35 13.44
N ILE A 92 8.72 6.06 14.15
CA ILE A 92 8.88 7.51 14.04
C ILE A 92 9.35 7.91 12.64
N GLN A 93 10.34 7.23 12.07
CA GLN A 93 10.83 7.52 10.72
C GLN A 93 9.76 7.27 9.65
N PHE A 94 8.97 6.21 9.82
CA PHE A 94 7.88 5.91 8.90
C PHE A 94 6.74 6.93 9.00
N ALA A 95 6.39 7.37 10.22
CA ALA A 95 5.46 8.46 10.43
C ALA A 95 5.89 9.74 9.70
N GLN A 96 7.16 10.10 9.81
CA GLN A 96 7.72 11.25 9.08
C GLN A 96 7.67 11.06 7.56
N SER A 97 7.88 9.83 7.07
CA SER A 97 7.75 9.53 5.64
C SER A 97 6.32 9.68 5.14
N ILE A 98 5.34 9.25 5.94
CA ILE A 98 3.91 9.43 5.66
C ILE A 98 3.54 10.93 5.70
N ILE A 99 4.05 11.70 6.66
CA ILE A 99 3.84 13.15 6.73
C ILE A 99 4.43 13.85 5.49
N ARG A 100 5.61 13.43 5.04
CA ARG A 100 6.20 13.96 3.79
C ARG A 100 5.33 13.66 2.58
N LEU A 101 4.79 12.45 2.47
CA LEU A 101 3.82 12.09 1.43
C LEU A 101 2.57 12.97 1.52
N LYS A 102 1.99 13.13 2.72
CA LYS A 102 0.84 14.02 2.97
C LYS A 102 1.11 15.42 2.42
N ASN A 103 2.21 16.02 2.82
CA ASN A 103 2.58 17.38 2.42
C ASN A 103 2.88 17.49 0.91
N ALA A 104 3.44 16.45 0.30
CA ALA A 104 3.68 16.42 -1.14
C ALA A 104 2.37 16.36 -1.92
N TYR A 105 1.43 15.53 -1.46
CA TYR A 105 0.12 15.39 -2.10
C TYR A 105 -0.74 16.65 -1.91
N GLU A 106 -0.68 17.29 -0.74
CA GLU A 106 -1.37 18.54 -0.45
C GLU A 106 -0.92 19.67 -1.41
N ARG A 107 0.40 19.80 -1.63
CA ARG A 107 0.95 20.76 -2.59
C ARG A 107 0.54 20.47 -4.04
N TYR A 108 0.53 19.19 -4.41
CA TYR A 108 0.15 18.77 -5.77
C TYR A 108 -1.34 18.95 -6.04
N SER A 109 -2.18 18.44 -5.14
CA SER A 109 -3.63 18.41 -5.34
C SER A 109 -4.33 19.74 -5.02
N HIS A 110 -3.64 20.66 -4.34
CA HIS A 110 -4.20 21.89 -3.77
C HIS A 110 -5.40 21.64 -2.82
N ARG A 111 -5.45 20.46 -2.20
CA ARG A 111 -6.49 20.07 -1.23
C ARG A 111 -5.92 20.15 0.18
N THR A 112 -6.74 20.61 1.10
CA THR A 112 -6.39 20.61 2.53
C THR A 112 -6.67 19.24 3.14
N PHE A 113 -5.74 18.75 3.92
CA PHE A 113 -5.91 17.50 4.67
C PHE A 113 -6.93 17.69 5.80
N ASP A 114 -7.98 16.87 5.79
CA ASP A 114 -8.99 16.81 6.85
C ASP A 114 -8.66 15.67 7.82
N ARG A 115 -8.25 16.05 9.01
CA ARG A 115 -7.89 15.12 10.09
C ARG A 115 -9.09 14.26 10.54
N GLU A 116 -10.29 14.81 10.55
CA GLU A 116 -11.48 14.07 10.96
C GLU A 116 -11.87 13.00 9.94
N LEU A 117 -11.76 13.28 8.65
CA LEU A 117 -11.95 12.28 7.60
C LEU A 117 -10.91 11.18 7.70
N PHE A 118 -9.65 11.55 7.97
CA PHE A 118 -8.57 10.58 8.18
C PHE A 118 -8.88 9.65 9.37
N ILE A 119 -9.23 10.21 10.53
CA ILE A 119 -9.59 9.42 11.74
C ILE A 119 -10.81 8.51 11.47
N LYS A 120 -11.82 9.02 10.76
CA LYS A 120 -13.03 8.25 10.42
C LYS A 120 -12.75 7.11 9.43
N SER A 121 -11.65 7.17 8.72
CA SER A 121 -11.28 6.12 7.75
C SER A 121 -10.74 4.85 8.39
N PHE A 122 -10.38 4.88 9.67
CA PHE A 122 -9.90 3.72 10.39
C PHE A 122 -11.03 2.72 10.64
N ALA A 123 -10.72 1.43 10.42
CA ALA A 123 -11.68 0.37 10.68
C ALA A 123 -11.97 0.22 12.19
N LYS A 124 -13.19 -0.20 12.49
CA LYS A 124 -13.56 -0.59 13.86
C LYS A 124 -13.04 -2.00 14.18
N PRO A 125 -12.78 -2.33 15.45
CA PRO A 125 -12.40 -3.67 15.86
C PRO A 125 -13.44 -4.69 15.37
N GLN A 126 -12.98 -5.74 14.69
CA GLN A 126 -13.81 -6.92 14.48
C GLN A 126 -13.76 -7.78 15.74
N SER A 127 -14.94 -8.17 16.24
CA SER A 127 -15.04 -9.17 17.27
C SER A 127 -14.69 -10.53 16.70
N GLU A 128 -13.88 -11.30 17.44
CA GLU A 128 -13.52 -12.71 17.20
C GLU A 128 -13.11 -13.11 15.77
N ARG A 129 -11.83 -13.36 15.60
CA ARG A 129 -11.31 -14.00 14.39
C ARG A 129 -11.66 -15.48 14.40
N LYS A 130 -12.38 -15.92 13.37
CA LYS A 130 -12.54 -17.34 13.09
C LYS A 130 -11.22 -17.92 12.55
N PRO A 131 -10.97 -19.22 12.71
CA PRO A 131 -9.85 -19.87 12.05
C PRO A 131 -9.90 -19.64 10.53
N TYR A 132 -8.76 -19.31 9.93
CA TYR A 132 -8.64 -19.03 8.49
C TYR A 132 -7.38 -19.66 7.91
N ILE A 133 -7.38 -19.80 6.58
CA ILE A 133 -6.19 -20.18 5.81
C ILE A 133 -5.52 -18.90 5.31
N GLY A 134 -4.26 -18.68 5.73
CA GLY A 134 -3.47 -17.54 5.27
C GLY A 134 -2.80 -17.82 3.93
N LEU A 135 -3.06 -16.98 2.92
CA LEU A 135 -2.30 -16.99 1.67
C LEU A 135 -1.08 -16.10 1.84
N MET A 136 0.10 -16.68 1.84
CA MET A 136 1.37 -15.99 2.02
C MET A 136 2.18 -16.00 0.73
N GLY A 137 3.01 -14.97 0.55
CA GLY A 137 3.91 -14.83 -0.59
C GLY A 137 4.05 -13.38 -1.04
N VAL A 138 4.49 -13.18 -2.27
CA VAL A 138 4.73 -11.83 -2.79
C VAL A 138 3.44 -11.21 -3.34
N HIS A 139 2.71 -11.97 -4.12
CA HIS A 139 1.53 -11.49 -4.84
C HIS A 139 0.54 -12.65 -5.06
N VAL A 140 -0.71 -12.42 -4.76
CA VAL A 140 -1.82 -13.30 -5.13
C VAL A 140 -2.81 -12.48 -5.95
N SER A 141 -3.13 -12.94 -7.15
CA SER A 141 -4.13 -12.28 -7.99
C SER A 141 -5.54 -12.48 -7.41
N SER A 142 -6.41 -11.51 -7.63
CA SER A 142 -7.82 -11.59 -7.21
C SER A 142 -8.53 -12.84 -7.75
N ILE A 143 -8.18 -13.26 -8.95
CA ILE A 143 -8.73 -14.49 -9.58
C ILE A 143 -8.30 -15.73 -8.78
N LEU A 144 -7.01 -15.84 -8.45
CA LEU A 144 -6.49 -16.97 -7.68
C LEU A 144 -7.08 -16.98 -6.26
N GLU A 145 -7.14 -15.83 -5.61
CA GLU A 145 -7.75 -15.70 -4.28
C GLU A 145 -9.22 -16.14 -4.31
N LYS A 146 -9.99 -15.68 -5.29
CA LYS A 146 -11.38 -16.07 -5.48
C LYS A 146 -11.53 -17.59 -5.71
N THR A 147 -10.70 -18.17 -6.59
CA THR A 147 -10.70 -19.60 -6.86
C THR A 147 -10.42 -20.42 -5.61
N ILE A 148 -9.46 -19.98 -4.78
CA ILE A 148 -9.14 -20.66 -3.52
C ILE A 148 -10.32 -20.56 -2.55
N ARG A 149 -10.89 -19.36 -2.37
CA ARG A 149 -12.07 -19.16 -1.50
C ARG A 149 -13.26 -20.04 -1.88
N GLU A 150 -13.52 -20.17 -3.17
CA GLU A 150 -14.64 -20.99 -3.69
C GLU A 150 -14.45 -22.50 -3.49
N ASN A 151 -13.21 -22.97 -3.34
CA ASN A 151 -12.86 -24.38 -3.18
C ASN A 151 -12.50 -24.79 -1.75
N MET A 152 -12.41 -23.84 -0.82
CA MET A 152 -12.08 -24.11 0.57
C MET A 152 -13.29 -24.01 1.47
N GLN A 153 -13.37 -24.92 2.47
CA GLN A 153 -14.44 -24.92 3.47
C GLN A 153 -14.13 -23.98 4.66
N MET A 154 -13.03 -23.23 4.60
CA MET A 154 -12.59 -22.30 5.63
C MET A 154 -12.46 -20.89 5.05
N ASP A 155 -12.52 -19.91 5.93
CA ASP A 155 -12.20 -18.53 5.56
C ASP A 155 -10.75 -18.45 5.04
N VAL A 156 -10.54 -17.63 4.02
CA VAL A 156 -9.23 -17.43 3.41
C VAL A 156 -8.84 -15.97 3.58
N GLU A 157 -7.67 -15.70 4.14
CA GLU A 157 -7.14 -14.35 4.30
C GLU A 157 -5.92 -14.15 3.41
N ASN A 158 -5.97 -13.14 2.55
CA ASN A 158 -4.84 -12.78 1.73
C ASN A 158 -3.85 -11.97 2.58
N MET A 159 -2.68 -12.55 2.86
CA MET A 159 -1.61 -11.95 3.66
C MET A 159 -0.42 -11.53 2.79
N THR A 160 -0.63 -11.40 1.48
CA THR A 160 0.40 -10.99 0.50
C THR A 160 0.45 -9.47 0.34
N CYS A 161 1.36 -8.97 -0.50
CA CYS A 161 1.49 -7.54 -0.81
C CYS A 161 0.22 -6.92 -1.42
N THR A 162 -0.67 -7.74 -1.99
CA THR A 162 -1.93 -7.31 -2.63
C THR A 162 -3.14 -7.46 -1.74
N SER A 163 -2.95 -7.85 -0.48
CA SER A 163 -4.09 -7.95 0.43
C SER A 163 -4.74 -6.59 0.63
N GLY A 164 -6.05 -6.54 0.43
CA GLY A 164 -6.90 -5.45 0.92
C GLY A 164 -6.93 -5.51 2.44
N ARG A 165 -5.84 -5.09 3.08
CA ARG A 165 -5.66 -5.18 4.52
C ARG A 165 -6.77 -4.44 5.22
N ASN A 166 -7.50 -5.16 6.06
CA ASN A 166 -8.44 -4.54 6.99
C ASN A 166 -7.62 -3.68 7.96
N LEU A 167 -7.71 -2.38 7.75
CA LEU A 167 -6.93 -1.44 8.54
C LEU A 167 -7.52 -1.27 9.91
N ILE A 168 -6.77 -1.51 10.73
CA ILE A 168 -6.18 -0.92 11.90
C ILE A 168 -7.16 -0.15 12.75
N ILE A 169 -7.27 -0.77 13.82
CA ILE A 169 -7.93 -0.31 14.99
C ILE A 169 -6.90 0.41 15.82
N LEU A 170 -6.95 1.70 15.81
CA LEU A 170 -6.34 2.44 16.87
C LEU A 170 -7.30 2.42 18.07
N GLN A 171 -6.97 1.63 19.08
CA GLN A 171 -7.79 1.48 20.28
C GLN A 171 -7.74 2.71 21.21
N LYS A 172 -6.97 3.73 20.84
CA LYS A 172 -6.76 4.94 21.64
C LYS A 172 -7.68 6.05 21.17
N ASP A 173 -7.96 6.99 22.03
CA ASP A 173 -8.73 8.20 21.70
C ASP A 173 -7.92 9.11 20.75
N LEU A 174 -8.03 8.83 19.46
CA LEU A 174 -7.28 9.50 18.41
C LEU A 174 -7.57 10.99 18.29
N ARG A 175 -8.72 11.42 18.78
CA ARG A 175 -9.15 12.82 18.65
C ARG A 175 -8.34 13.75 19.54
N ASN A 176 -7.91 13.24 20.69
CA ASN A 176 -7.14 13.99 21.68
C ASN A 176 -5.62 13.90 21.50
N MET A 177 -5.14 13.16 20.50
CA MET A 177 -3.72 13.13 20.14
C MET A 177 -3.34 14.35 19.34
N ASP A 178 -2.11 14.84 19.51
CA ASP A 178 -1.48 15.74 18.55
C ASP A 178 -1.20 15.01 17.22
N ASP A 179 -0.91 15.76 16.18
CA ASP A 179 -0.70 15.19 14.84
C ASP A 179 0.53 14.27 14.79
N GLU A 180 1.60 14.59 15.49
CA GLU A 180 2.82 13.77 15.49
C GLU A 180 2.54 12.40 16.11
N THR A 181 1.94 12.38 17.29
CA THR A 181 1.54 11.14 17.99
C THR A 181 0.55 10.31 17.16
N LEU A 182 -0.41 10.97 16.50
CA LEU A 182 -1.37 10.31 15.62
C LEU A 182 -0.69 9.61 14.45
N PHE A 183 0.25 10.28 13.78
CA PHE A 183 0.97 9.69 12.65
C PHE A 183 1.94 8.58 13.08
N VAL A 184 2.54 8.66 14.28
CA VAL A 184 3.35 7.57 14.83
C VAL A 184 2.49 6.36 15.12
N ALA A 185 1.34 6.53 15.78
CA ALA A 185 0.41 5.43 16.02
C ALA A 185 -0.12 4.80 14.72
N TYR A 186 -0.33 5.62 13.70
CA TYR A 186 -0.70 5.13 12.36
C TYR A 186 0.43 4.34 11.70
N ALA A 187 1.66 4.82 11.76
CA ALA A 187 2.83 4.13 11.24
C ALA A 187 3.08 2.79 11.93
N GLU A 188 3.06 2.76 13.27
CA GLU A 188 3.17 1.56 14.09
C GLU A 188 2.13 0.52 13.67
N SER A 189 0.91 0.95 13.49
CA SER A 189 -0.15 0.05 13.11
C SER A 189 -0.05 -0.46 11.68
N LEU A 190 0.49 0.32 10.75
CA LEU A 190 0.80 -0.14 9.39
C LEU A 190 1.95 -1.16 9.38
N LEU A 191 2.98 -0.96 10.19
CA LEU A 191 4.12 -1.87 10.29
C LEU A 191 3.77 -3.16 11.05
N GLY A 192 2.90 -3.08 12.05
CA GLY A 192 2.39 -4.24 12.78
C GLY A 192 1.48 -5.16 11.96
N GLN A 193 1.02 -4.73 10.78
CA GLN A 193 0.37 -5.62 9.83
C GLN A 193 1.43 -6.49 9.18
N MET A 194 1.13 -7.77 8.98
CA MET A 194 2.07 -8.71 8.40
C MET A 194 2.46 -8.27 6.98
N PRO A 195 3.64 -7.74 6.78
CA PRO A 195 4.10 -7.30 5.49
C PRO A 195 4.55 -8.49 4.66
N CYS A 196 4.88 -8.22 3.41
CA CYS A 196 5.59 -9.17 2.54
C CYS A 196 6.73 -9.88 3.31
N ALA A 197 6.82 -11.20 3.18
CA ALA A 197 7.82 -12.04 3.87
C ALA A 197 9.28 -11.58 3.60
N ARG A 198 9.53 -10.71 2.61
CA ARG A 198 10.84 -10.09 2.35
C ARG A 198 11.13 -8.88 3.23
N MET A 199 10.12 -8.29 3.83
CA MET A 199 10.22 -7.01 4.53
C MET A 199 10.24 -7.15 6.04
N ASN A 200 9.80 -8.27 6.59
CA ASN A 200 9.68 -8.41 8.03
C ASN A 200 10.50 -9.59 8.57
N ASN A 201 11.46 -9.27 9.42
CA ASN A 201 12.16 -10.25 10.26
C ASN A 201 11.28 -10.82 11.39
N ASN A 202 10.06 -10.30 11.59
CA ASN A 202 9.15 -10.72 12.66
C ASN A 202 8.30 -11.96 12.31
N THR A 203 8.56 -12.63 11.21
CA THR A 203 7.98 -13.95 10.89
C THR A 203 8.77 -15.11 11.52
N ARG A 204 9.43 -14.86 12.66
CA ARG A 204 10.08 -15.91 13.46
C ARG A 204 9.19 -16.36 14.59
#